data_f48bb1dfab18d818dc3cf0d3febbef8a
#
_entry.id   f48bb1dfab18d818dc3cf0d3febbef8a
#
_cell.length_a   1.000
_cell.length_b   1.000
_cell.length_c   1.000
_cell.angle_alpha   90.00
_cell.angle_beta   90.00
_cell.angle_gamma   90.00
#
_symmetry.space_group_name_H-M   'P 1'
#
loop_
_entity.id
_entity.type
_entity.pdbx_description
1 polymer ?
#
loop_
_entity_poly.entity_id
_entity_poly.type
_entity_poly.pdbx_seq_one_letter_code
_entity_poly.pdbx_strand_id
1 'polypeptide(L)'
;IIAASGGHNVLLIGPPGSGKTMLAKRLPTILPPLTLEESVEATRIHSVSGELQPGMALLARRPVRSPHHSASTPALVGGGSIPQAGEVSLAHYGVLFLDEFPEFTRSSLEALRQPLEDARVTIARAHATVSFPASFTLVAAMNPCPCGYYTDPRRPCKCTPLQIDKYLSRISGPLLDRIDIHIEVPGVPFSALRSQTDGTPSSAMREQVLAARDRQRHRFDGNPI
;
A
#
# COMPACT_ATOMS: atom_id res chain seq x y z
N ILE A 1 2.91 9.97 -9.73
CA ILE A 1 4.19 9.82 -10.44
C ILE A 1 5.32 9.67 -9.42
N ILE A 2 5.56 10.66 -8.52
CA ILE A 2 6.67 10.65 -7.54
C ILE A 2 6.71 9.36 -6.73
N ALA A 3 5.57 8.96 -6.12
CA ALA A 3 5.47 7.72 -5.35
C ALA A 3 5.87 6.48 -6.17
N ALA A 4 5.40 6.38 -7.42
CA ALA A 4 5.71 5.26 -8.32
C ALA A 4 7.18 5.26 -8.77
N SER A 5 7.77 6.44 -8.95
CA SER A 5 9.17 6.59 -9.36
C SER A 5 10.15 6.29 -8.24
N GLY A 6 9.82 6.68 -6.99
CA GLY A 6 10.67 6.46 -5.82
C GLY A 6 10.37 5.17 -5.05
N GLY A 7 9.24 4.51 -5.31
CA GLY A 7 8.77 3.39 -4.47
C GLY A 7 8.28 3.86 -3.10
N HIS A 8 7.83 5.12 -3.00
CA HIS A 8 7.43 5.73 -1.74
C HIS A 8 6.07 5.24 -1.25
N ASN A 9 5.97 5.06 0.05
CA ASN A 9 4.72 4.78 0.73
C ASN A 9 3.82 6.01 0.76
N VAL A 10 2.51 5.82 0.60
CA VAL A 10 1.54 6.91 0.43
C VAL A 10 0.39 6.77 1.41
N LEU A 11 0.04 7.86 2.07
CA LEU A 11 -1.18 8.01 2.87
C LEU A 11 -2.13 8.99 2.18
N LEU A 12 -3.33 8.51 1.85
CA LEU A 12 -4.42 9.30 1.28
C LEU A 12 -5.43 9.67 2.37
N ILE A 13 -5.60 10.95 2.63
CA ILE A 13 -6.52 11.46 3.66
C ILE A 13 -7.61 12.29 2.98
N GLY A 14 -8.88 12.03 3.29
CA GLY A 14 -9.97 12.82 2.71
C GLY A 14 -11.35 12.31 3.09
N PRO A 15 -12.41 13.06 2.79
CA PRO A 15 -13.77 12.71 3.14
C PRO A 15 -14.24 11.44 2.41
N PRO A 16 -15.32 10.80 2.87
CA PRO A 16 -15.96 9.71 2.14
C PRO A 16 -16.33 10.14 0.72
N GLY A 17 -16.11 9.23 -0.26
CA GLY A 17 -16.42 9.51 -1.68
C GLY A 17 -15.45 10.47 -2.39
N SER A 18 -14.31 10.84 -1.80
CA SER A 18 -13.29 11.66 -2.47
C SER A 18 -12.46 10.93 -3.53
N GLY A 19 -12.65 9.61 -3.69
CA GLY A 19 -11.94 8.84 -4.71
C GLY A 19 -10.61 8.21 -4.26
N LYS A 20 -10.28 8.19 -2.96
CA LYS A 20 -9.05 7.61 -2.41
C LYS A 20 -8.80 6.18 -2.89
N THR A 21 -9.79 5.31 -2.74
CA THR A 21 -9.73 3.90 -3.18
C THR A 21 -9.52 3.78 -4.69
N MET A 22 -10.14 4.67 -5.47
CA MET A 22 -9.95 4.72 -6.92
C MET A 22 -8.50 5.09 -7.28
N LEU A 23 -7.94 6.11 -6.62
CA LEU A 23 -6.54 6.53 -6.81
C LEU A 23 -5.57 5.40 -6.45
N ALA A 24 -5.78 4.74 -5.30
CA ALA A 24 -4.97 3.61 -4.88
C ALA A 24 -4.98 2.47 -5.91
N LYS A 25 -6.16 2.11 -6.43
CA LYS A 25 -6.30 1.07 -7.48
C LYS A 25 -5.68 1.47 -8.83
N ARG A 26 -5.39 2.75 -9.07
CA ARG A 26 -4.71 3.23 -10.28
C ARG A 26 -3.19 3.23 -10.15
N LEU A 27 -2.64 3.31 -8.94
CA LEU A 27 -1.18 3.33 -8.74
C LEU A 27 -0.47 2.13 -9.41
N PRO A 28 -0.95 0.89 -9.31
CA PRO A 28 -0.30 -0.25 -9.96
C PRO A 28 -0.22 -0.12 -11.49
N THR A 29 -1.12 0.64 -12.12
CA THR A 29 -1.12 0.80 -13.59
C THR A 29 0.01 1.66 -14.12
N ILE A 30 0.63 2.47 -13.26
CA ILE A 30 1.74 3.35 -13.61
C ILE A 30 3.10 2.84 -13.10
N LEU A 31 3.12 1.75 -12.31
CA LEU A 31 4.37 1.13 -11.85
C LEU A 31 5.14 0.49 -13.02
N PRO A 32 6.48 0.43 -12.94
CA PRO A 32 7.29 -0.33 -13.89
C PRO A 32 6.89 -1.81 -13.92
N PRO A 33 7.06 -2.52 -15.04
CA PRO A 33 6.87 -3.96 -15.07
C PRO A 33 7.84 -4.66 -14.11
N LEU A 34 7.52 -5.89 -13.71
CA LEU A 34 8.47 -6.73 -12.97
C LEU A 34 9.68 -7.03 -13.87
N THR A 35 10.87 -7.03 -13.28
CA THR A 35 12.03 -7.68 -13.90
C THR A 35 11.85 -9.20 -13.85
N LEU A 36 12.68 -9.96 -14.57
CA LEU A 36 12.61 -11.41 -14.51
C LEU A 36 12.91 -11.92 -13.09
N GLU A 37 13.89 -11.33 -12.42
CA GLU A 37 14.30 -11.66 -11.05
C GLU A 37 13.16 -11.38 -10.06
N GLU A 38 12.56 -10.18 -10.11
CA GLU A 38 11.39 -9.81 -9.30
C GLU A 38 10.21 -10.77 -9.55
N SER A 39 9.98 -11.15 -10.83
CA SER A 39 8.91 -12.06 -11.22
C SER A 39 9.12 -13.45 -10.64
N VAL A 40 10.33 -13.99 -10.71
CA VAL A 40 10.69 -15.32 -10.16
C VAL A 40 10.52 -15.31 -8.64
N GLU A 41 11.02 -14.30 -7.94
CA GLU A 41 10.94 -14.22 -6.47
C GLU A 41 9.48 -14.08 -5.99
N ALA A 42 8.70 -13.18 -6.58
CA ALA A 42 7.29 -13.04 -6.27
C ALA A 42 6.49 -14.32 -6.56
N THR A 43 6.78 -15.00 -7.69
CA THR A 43 6.14 -16.26 -8.04
C THR A 43 6.42 -17.36 -7.01
N ARG A 44 7.66 -17.45 -6.49
CA ARG A 44 8.01 -18.43 -5.44
C ARG A 44 7.15 -18.23 -4.19
N ILE A 45 6.95 -17.00 -3.74
CA ILE A 45 6.11 -16.70 -2.57
C ILE A 45 4.67 -17.14 -2.82
N HIS A 46 4.08 -16.76 -3.96
CA HIS A 46 2.71 -17.13 -4.31
C HIS A 46 2.55 -18.66 -4.49
N SER A 47 3.55 -19.34 -5.04
CA SER A 47 3.53 -20.80 -5.22
C SER A 47 3.55 -21.52 -3.87
N VAL A 48 4.45 -21.15 -2.96
CA VAL A 48 4.54 -21.76 -1.62
C VAL A 48 3.28 -21.49 -0.79
N SER A 49 2.64 -20.35 -0.99
CA SER A 49 1.39 -19.99 -0.31
C SER A 49 0.13 -20.59 -0.96
N GLY A 50 0.26 -21.31 -2.07
CA GLY A 50 -0.90 -21.88 -2.80
C GLY A 50 -1.76 -20.85 -3.53
N GLU A 51 -1.27 -19.62 -3.68
CA GLU A 51 -1.97 -18.49 -4.32
C GLU A 51 -1.69 -18.37 -5.82
N LEU A 52 -0.81 -19.21 -6.37
CA LEU A 52 -0.51 -19.22 -7.80
C LEU A 52 -1.64 -19.89 -8.58
N GLN A 53 -2.17 -19.21 -9.60
CA GLN A 53 -3.24 -19.77 -10.42
C GLN A 53 -2.73 -20.98 -11.23
N PRO A 54 -3.55 -22.03 -11.39
CA PRO A 54 -3.20 -23.19 -12.21
C PRO A 54 -2.79 -22.78 -13.64
N GLY A 55 -1.68 -23.30 -14.11
CA GLY A 55 -1.14 -23.01 -15.45
C GLY A 55 -0.34 -21.72 -15.55
N MET A 56 -0.23 -20.92 -14.50
CA MET A 56 0.63 -19.74 -14.48
C MET A 56 2.06 -20.15 -14.15
N ALA A 57 3.00 -19.92 -15.07
CA ALA A 57 4.43 -20.21 -14.86
C ALA A 57 5.14 -19.14 -14.03
N LEU A 58 4.87 -17.86 -14.32
CA LEU A 58 5.45 -16.69 -13.64
C LEU A 58 4.42 -15.57 -13.51
N LEU A 59 4.53 -14.78 -12.45
CA LEU A 59 3.76 -13.56 -12.29
C LEU A 59 4.26 -12.49 -13.27
N ALA A 60 3.42 -12.12 -14.24
CA ALA A 60 3.73 -11.11 -15.23
C ALA A 60 3.44 -9.67 -14.76
N ARG A 61 2.69 -9.51 -13.69
CA ARG A 61 2.26 -8.20 -13.15
C ARG A 61 2.59 -8.10 -11.67
N ARG A 62 2.85 -6.88 -11.22
CA ARG A 62 3.08 -6.60 -9.80
C ARG A 62 1.86 -7.01 -8.97
N PRO A 63 2.03 -7.79 -7.90
CA PRO A 63 0.93 -8.18 -7.03
C PRO A 63 0.25 -6.95 -6.42
N VAL A 64 -1.06 -7.01 -6.27
CA VAL A 64 -1.84 -6.00 -5.55
C VAL A 64 -2.67 -6.71 -4.50
N ARG A 65 -2.38 -6.42 -3.25
CA ARG A 65 -3.09 -7.01 -2.10
C ARG A 65 -3.90 -5.93 -1.39
N SER A 66 -5.12 -6.25 -1.04
CA SER A 66 -6.04 -5.31 -0.37
C SER A 66 -6.85 -6.05 0.68
N PRO A 67 -6.21 -6.41 1.81
CA PRO A 67 -6.91 -7.06 2.90
C PRO A 67 -7.94 -6.13 3.52
N HIS A 68 -9.05 -6.71 4.00
CA HIS A 68 -10.04 -5.98 4.76
C HIS A 68 -9.50 -5.59 6.14
N HIS A 69 -9.94 -4.48 6.71
CA HIS A 69 -9.46 -4.00 8.02
C HIS A 69 -9.70 -4.98 9.19
N SER A 70 -10.63 -5.94 9.03
CA SER A 70 -10.86 -7.03 9.99
C SER A 70 -9.83 -8.16 9.91
N ALA A 71 -8.86 -8.09 9.00
CA ALA A 71 -7.80 -9.09 8.89
C ALA A 71 -7.00 -9.18 10.19
N SER A 72 -6.75 -10.41 10.63
CA SER A 72 -5.93 -10.66 11.81
C SER A 72 -4.45 -10.33 11.56
N THR A 73 -3.69 -10.05 12.62
CA THR A 73 -2.25 -9.83 12.49
C THR A 73 -1.53 -10.98 11.76
N PRO A 74 -1.80 -12.27 12.05
CA PRO A 74 -1.20 -13.36 11.27
C PRO A 74 -1.62 -13.40 9.80
N ALA A 75 -2.84 -13.00 9.46
CA ALA A 75 -3.25 -12.90 8.06
C ALA A 75 -2.47 -11.79 7.34
N LEU A 76 -2.20 -10.67 8.02
CA LEU A 76 -1.49 -9.54 7.44
C LEU A 76 0.00 -9.81 7.27
N VAL A 77 0.71 -10.20 8.33
CA VAL A 77 2.17 -10.35 8.30
C VAL A 77 2.64 -11.80 8.16
N GLY A 78 1.74 -12.76 8.28
CA GLY A 78 2.07 -14.17 8.27
C GLY A 78 2.11 -14.78 9.68
N GLY A 79 2.04 -16.08 9.76
CA GLY A 79 1.98 -16.80 11.03
C GLY A 79 1.43 -18.21 10.89
N GLY A 80 0.80 -18.69 11.95
CA GLY A 80 0.25 -20.04 12.03
C GLY A 80 1.15 -21.03 12.79
N SER A 81 0.66 -22.25 13.02
CA SER A 81 1.47 -23.36 13.60
C SER A 81 2.56 -23.79 12.62
N ILE A 82 2.23 -23.81 11.33
CA ILE A 82 3.17 -23.91 10.22
C ILE A 82 3.29 -22.48 9.67
N PRO A 83 4.48 -21.86 9.71
CA PRO A 83 4.67 -20.50 9.25
C PRO A 83 4.26 -20.33 7.78
N GLN A 84 3.30 -19.46 7.53
CA GLN A 84 2.84 -19.12 6.18
C GLN A 84 3.05 -17.63 5.91
N ALA A 85 3.27 -17.27 4.64
CA ALA A 85 3.35 -15.90 4.21
C ALA A 85 1.99 -15.19 4.39
N GLY A 86 2.02 -13.95 4.87
CA GLY A 86 0.84 -13.10 4.96
C GLY A 86 0.72 -12.15 3.76
N GLU A 87 -0.28 -11.27 3.81
CA GLU A 87 -0.59 -10.31 2.76
C GLU A 87 0.60 -9.39 2.41
N VAL A 88 1.43 -9.02 3.38
CA VAL A 88 2.64 -8.20 3.15
C VAL A 88 3.67 -8.92 2.27
N SER A 89 3.83 -10.23 2.45
CA SER A 89 4.73 -11.03 1.62
C SER A 89 4.12 -11.38 0.27
N LEU A 90 2.80 -11.58 0.21
CA LEU A 90 2.07 -11.73 -1.03
C LEU A 90 2.04 -10.44 -1.88
N ALA A 91 2.25 -9.27 -1.25
CA ALA A 91 2.42 -8.00 -1.93
C ALA A 91 3.86 -7.72 -2.39
N HIS A 92 4.79 -8.65 -2.22
CA HIS A 92 6.20 -8.48 -2.55
C HIS A 92 6.41 -8.01 -3.99
N TYR A 93 7.23 -6.96 -4.19
CA TYR A 93 7.42 -6.21 -5.43
C TYR A 93 6.14 -5.61 -6.03
N GLY A 94 5.11 -5.44 -5.20
CA GLY A 94 3.83 -4.92 -5.61
C GLY A 94 3.31 -3.82 -4.70
N VAL A 95 1.99 -3.81 -4.51
CA VAL A 95 1.28 -2.81 -3.72
C VAL A 95 0.44 -3.49 -2.64
N LEU A 96 0.62 -3.04 -1.40
CA LEU A 96 -0.29 -3.33 -0.30
C LEU A 96 -1.20 -2.13 -0.11
N PHE A 97 -2.49 -2.29 -0.40
CA PHE A 97 -3.49 -1.25 -0.19
C PHE A 97 -4.29 -1.52 1.07
N LEU A 98 -4.24 -0.59 2.03
CA LEU A 98 -4.99 -0.64 3.28
C LEU A 98 -6.02 0.48 3.29
N ASP A 99 -7.27 0.15 3.00
CA ASP A 99 -8.38 1.09 3.14
C ASP A 99 -8.86 1.14 4.59
N GLU A 100 -9.46 2.26 5.00
CA GLU A 100 -9.90 2.48 6.37
C GLU A 100 -8.77 2.25 7.39
N PHE A 101 -7.58 2.74 7.08
CA PHE A 101 -6.33 2.44 7.79
C PHE A 101 -6.43 2.49 9.32
N PRO A 102 -7.09 3.47 9.98
CA PRO A 102 -7.24 3.49 11.43
C PRO A 102 -8.22 2.44 11.99
N GLU A 103 -8.97 1.71 11.15
CA GLU A 103 -9.90 0.68 11.59
C GLU A 103 -9.22 -0.69 11.77
N PHE A 104 -8.02 -0.88 11.25
CA PHE A 104 -7.19 -2.03 11.57
C PHE A 104 -6.87 -2.07 13.06
N THR A 105 -6.70 -3.28 13.62
CA THR A 105 -6.26 -3.40 15.00
C THR A 105 -4.88 -2.78 15.18
N ARG A 106 -4.62 -2.19 16.35
CA ARG A 106 -3.33 -1.58 16.65
C ARG A 106 -2.18 -2.58 16.49
N SER A 107 -2.38 -3.83 16.91
CA SER A 107 -1.38 -4.90 16.75
C SER A 107 -1.06 -5.19 15.29
N SER A 108 -2.08 -5.16 14.41
CA SER A 108 -1.87 -5.35 12.96
C SER A 108 -1.10 -4.19 12.34
N LEU A 109 -1.39 -2.95 12.74
CA LEU A 109 -0.67 -1.77 12.26
C LEU A 109 0.78 -1.76 12.74
N GLU A 110 1.04 -2.02 14.02
CA GLU A 110 2.40 -2.08 14.56
C GLU A 110 3.24 -3.20 13.92
N ALA A 111 2.62 -4.32 13.54
CA ALA A 111 3.31 -5.41 12.87
C ALA A 111 3.82 -5.05 11.45
N LEU A 112 3.30 -3.97 10.84
CA LEU A 112 3.79 -3.48 9.54
C LEU A 112 5.14 -2.75 9.63
N ARG A 113 5.55 -2.32 10.83
CA ARG A 113 6.79 -1.54 10.99
C ARG A 113 8.01 -2.31 10.51
N GLN A 114 8.17 -3.55 10.94
CA GLN A 114 9.31 -4.37 10.54
C GLN A 114 9.37 -4.56 9.01
N PRO A 115 8.32 -5.02 8.32
CA PRO A 115 8.41 -5.19 6.86
C PRO A 115 8.61 -3.87 6.11
N LEU A 116 8.15 -2.74 6.62
CA LEU A 116 8.41 -1.43 6.00
C LEU A 116 9.86 -0.95 6.17
N GLU A 117 10.56 -1.40 7.24
CA GLU A 117 11.97 -1.08 7.49
C GLU A 117 12.92 -2.07 6.81
N ASP A 118 12.67 -3.37 7.00
CA ASP A 118 13.60 -4.44 6.66
C ASP A 118 13.30 -5.11 5.33
N ALA A 119 12.20 -4.75 4.66
CA ALA A 119 11.67 -5.41 3.45
C ALA A 119 11.49 -6.94 3.63
N ARG A 120 11.28 -7.40 4.86
CA ARG A 120 11.06 -8.80 5.23
C ARG A 120 10.20 -8.95 6.47
N VAL A 121 9.58 -10.12 6.61
CA VAL A 121 8.88 -10.54 7.82
C VAL A 121 9.57 -11.76 8.38
N THR A 122 9.90 -11.75 9.67
CA THR A 122 10.46 -12.90 10.37
C THR A 122 9.44 -13.48 11.34
N ILE A 123 9.08 -14.75 11.14
CA ILE A 123 8.15 -15.49 11.98
C ILE A 123 8.95 -16.48 12.80
N ALA A 124 9.13 -16.20 14.10
CA ALA A 124 9.77 -17.10 15.04
C ALA A 124 8.73 -17.99 15.73
N ARG A 125 8.98 -19.29 15.76
CA ARG A 125 8.21 -20.31 16.49
C ARG A 125 9.17 -21.24 17.25
N ALA A 126 8.64 -22.01 18.18
CA ALA A 126 9.45 -22.90 19.02
C ALA A 126 10.36 -23.85 18.23
N HIS A 127 9.94 -24.28 17.05
CA HIS A 127 10.66 -25.26 16.23
C HIS A 127 11.28 -24.71 14.95
N ALA A 128 10.96 -23.47 14.55
CA ALA A 128 11.48 -22.88 13.31
C ALA A 128 11.40 -21.36 13.33
N THR A 129 12.40 -20.72 12.73
CA THR A 129 12.34 -19.31 12.35
C THR A 129 12.35 -19.25 10.82
N VAL A 130 11.32 -18.64 10.25
CA VAL A 130 11.16 -18.49 8.80
C VAL A 130 11.09 -17.01 8.47
N SER A 131 11.83 -16.58 7.45
CA SER A 131 11.79 -15.22 6.94
C SER A 131 11.20 -15.20 5.54
N PHE A 132 10.22 -14.34 5.32
CA PHE A 132 9.61 -14.10 4.02
C PHE A 132 10.01 -12.71 3.53
N PRO A 133 10.38 -12.53 2.26
CA PRO A 133 10.58 -11.21 1.68
C PRO A 133 9.26 -10.44 1.62
N ALA A 134 9.34 -9.12 1.82
CA ALA A 134 8.17 -8.24 1.91
C ALA A 134 8.52 -6.80 1.44
N SER A 135 9.20 -6.67 0.31
CA SER A 135 9.44 -5.38 -0.33
C SER A 135 8.20 -4.97 -1.12
N PHE A 136 7.42 -4.03 -0.61
CA PHE A 136 6.17 -3.57 -1.22
C PHE A 136 6.02 -2.07 -1.07
N THR A 137 5.18 -1.46 -1.90
CA THR A 137 4.74 -0.08 -1.70
C THR A 137 3.44 -0.09 -0.90
N LEU A 138 3.44 0.56 0.27
CA LEU A 138 2.24 0.76 1.07
C LEU A 138 1.43 1.93 0.50
N VAL A 139 0.15 1.67 0.24
CA VAL A 139 -0.84 2.72 0.00
C VAL A 139 -1.90 2.60 1.06
N ALA A 140 -1.97 3.56 1.95
CA ALA A 140 -2.98 3.62 2.99
C ALA A 140 -4.02 4.70 2.66
N ALA A 141 -5.28 4.45 2.99
CA ALA A 141 -6.34 5.44 2.86
C ALA A 141 -7.11 5.57 4.17
N MET A 142 -7.42 6.82 4.56
CA MET A 142 -8.19 7.10 5.76
C MET A 142 -9.08 8.33 5.61
N ASN A 143 -10.07 8.42 6.48
CA ASN A 143 -10.82 9.64 6.66
C ASN A 143 -10.11 10.56 7.67
N PRO A 144 -10.34 11.88 7.65
CA PRO A 144 -9.68 12.81 8.57
C PRO A 144 -10.21 12.73 10.01
N CYS A 145 -11.36 12.08 10.23
CA CYS A 145 -11.97 11.87 11.53
C CYS A 145 -13.03 10.74 11.45
N PRO A 146 -13.62 10.30 12.58
CA PRO A 146 -14.65 9.24 12.56
C PRO A 146 -15.88 9.55 11.68
N CYS A 147 -16.35 10.78 11.63
CA CYS A 147 -17.47 11.16 10.74
C CYS A 147 -17.02 11.42 9.30
N GLY A 148 -15.71 11.59 9.05
CA GLY A 148 -15.11 11.79 7.74
C GLY A 148 -15.09 13.22 7.22
N TYR A 149 -15.62 14.20 7.96
CA TYR A 149 -15.82 15.58 7.44
C TYR A 149 -15.00 16.65 8.17
N TYR A 150 -14.00 16.28 8.94
CA TYR A 150 -13.07 17.23 9.52
C TYR A 150 -12.31 17.94 8.39
N THR A 151 -12.32 19.27 8.39
CA THR A 151 -11.79 20.16 7.33
C THR A 151 -12.53 20.13 5.98
N ASP A 152 -13.66 19.42 5.82
CA ASP A 152 -14.46 19.50 4.60
C ASP A 152 -15.27 20.82 4.58
N PRO A 153 -15.04 21.71 3.60
CA PRO A 153 -15.75 22.99 3.55
C PRO A 153 -17.25 22.86 3.23
N ARG A 154 -17.69 21.69 2.75
CA ARG A 154 -19.09 21.45 2.30
C ARG A 154 -19.97 20.83 3.38
N ARG A 155 -19.37 20.20 4.39
CA ARG A 155 -20.09 19.53 5.48
C ARG A 155 -19.42 19.78 6.82
N PRO A 156 -20.16 20.26 7.84
CA PRO A 156 -19.59 20.46 9.15
C PRO A 156 -19.22 19.11 9.81
N CYS A 157 -18.06 19.07 10.40
CA CYS A 157 -17.64 17.95 11.25
C CYS A 157 -18.49 17.92 12.52
N LYS A 158 -18.94 16.71 12.91
CA LYS A 158 -19.72 16.49 14.14
C LYS A 158 -18.89 15.87 15.27
N CYS A 159 -17.62 15.60 15.04
CA CYS A 159 -16.73 14.99 16.04
C CYS A 159 -16.22 16.05 17.02
N THR A 160 -16.14 15.65 18.28
CA THR A 160 -15.41 16.45 19.28
C THR A 160 -13.90 16.35 19.05
N PRO A 161 -13.10 17.33 19.51
CA PRO A 161 -11.63 17.24 19.42
C PRO A 161 -11.08 15.93 19.98
N LEU A 162 -11.59 15.49 21.15
CA LEU A 162 -11.18 14.23 21.77
C LEU A 162 -11.46 12.99 20.90
N GLN A 163 -12.58 12.99 20.16
CA GLN A 163 -12.89 11.89 19.22
C GLN A 163 -11.94 11.88 18.04
N ILE A 164 -11.56 13.04 17.54
CA ILE A 164 -10.60 13.18 16.44
C ILE A 164 -9.23 12.69 16.89
N ASP A 165 -8.74 13.16 18.03
CA ASP A 165 -7.45 12.77 18.58
C ASP A 165 -7.38 11.25 18.86
N LYS A 166 -8.44 10.68 19.46
CA LYS A 166 -8.54 9.24 19.68
C LYS A 166 -8.53 8.42 18.38
N TYR A 167 -9.13 8.95 17.32
CA TYR A 167 -9.14 8.30 16.01
C TYR A 167 -7.76 8.34 15.36
N LEU A 168 -7.11 9.49 15.33
CA LEU A 168 -5.78 9.66 14.74
C LEU A 168 -4.71 8.91 15.52
N SER A 169 -4.81 8.85 16.86
CA SER A 169 -3.85 8.14 17.74
C SER A 169 -3.87 6.60 17.61
N ARG A 170 -4.80 6.04 16.81
CA ARG A 170 -4.78 4.61 16.46
C ARG A 170 -3.55 4.25 15.61
N ILE A 171 -3.04 5.21 14.83
CA ILE A 171 -1.82 5.08 14.05
C ILE A 171 -0.69 5.68 14.87
N SER A 172 0.35 4.89 15.14
CA SER A 172 1.50 5.39 15.90
C SER A 172 2.38 6.32 15.07
N GLY A 173 3.05 7.27 15.74
CA GLY A 173 4.03 8.16 15.10
C GLY A 173 5.10 7.38 14.31
N PRO A 174 5.77 6.37 14.93
CA PRO A 174 6.77 5.56 14.22
C PRO A 174 6.26 4.86 12.95
N LEU A 175 4.98 4.50 12.88
CA LEU A 175 4.40 3.95 11.65
C LEU A 175 4.15 5.05 10.61
N LEU A 176 3.69 6.24 11.04
CA LEU A 176 3.51 7.38 10.14
C LEU A 176 4.84 7.85 9.55
N ASP A 177 5.93 7.80 10.31
CA ASP A 177 7.29 8.15 9.85
C ASP A 177 7.81 7.24 8.73
N ARG A 178 7.17 6.06 8.51
CA ARG A 178 7.48 5.14 7.42
C ARG A 178 6.63 5.38 6.16
N ILE A 179 5.73 6.36 6.21
CA ILE A 179 4.91 6.75 5.07
C ILE A 179 5.42 8.09 4.54
N ASP A 180 6.13 8.07 3.43
CA ASP A 180 6.90 9.21 2.92
C ASP A 180 6.01 10.35 2.40
N ILE A 181 4.83 10.01 1.85
CA ILE A 181 3.98 10.97 1.14
C ILE A 181 2.59 10.96 1.74
N HIS A 182 2.18 12.08 2.31
CA HIS A 182 0.82 12.30 2.80
C HIS A 182 0.08 13.24 1.82
N ILE A 183 -1.08 12.79 1.33
CA ILE A 183 -1.87 13.52 0.33
C ILE A 183 -3.27 13.76 0.87
N GLU A 184 -3.67 15.03 0.95
CA GLU A 184 -5.07 15.38 1.14
C GLU A 184 -5.82 15.23 -0.18
N VAL A 185 -6.87 14.42 -0.17
CA VAL A 185 -7.76 14.17 -1.32
C VAL A 185 -9.08 14.86 -1.05
N PRO A 186 -9.29 16.08 -1.56
CA PRO A 186 -10.51 16.81 -1.32
C PRO A 186 -11.71 16.12 -1.98
N GLY A 187 -12.88 16.38 -1.45
CA GLY A 187 -14.11 15.89 -2.08
C GLY A 187 -14.34 16.53 -3.45
N VAL A 188 -14.66 15.71 -4.45
CA VAL A 188 -14.91 16.16 -5.81
C VAL A 188 -16.27 16.86 -5.90
N PRO A 189 -16.37 18.11 -6.40
CA PRO A 189 -17.65 18.77 -6.64
C PRO A 189 -18.40 18.08 -7.78
N PHE A 190 -19.73 18.06 -7.68
CA PHE A 190 -20.57 17.39 -8.67
C PHE A 190 -20.38 17.94 -10.10
N SER A 191 -20.11 19.22 -10.22
CA SER A 191 -19.78 19.87 -11.51
C SER A 191 -18.54 19.28 -12.18
N ALA A 192 -17.49 18.93 -11.40
CA ALA A 192 -16.30 18.31 -11.92
C ALA A 192 -16.53 16.85 -12.38
N LEU A 193 -17.46 16.13 -11.74
CA LEU A 193 -17.84 14.78 -12.17
C LEU A 193 -18.60 14.77 -13.50
N ARG A 194 -19.22 15.89 -13.88
CA ARG A 194 -19.93 16.05 -15.15
C ARG A 194 -19.04 16.59 -16.28
N SER A 195 -17.84 17.05 -15.96
CA SER A 195 -16.90 17.51 -16.99
C SER A 195 -16.45 16.33 -17.85
N GLN A 196 -16.47 16.52 -19.17
CA GLN A 196 -15.98 15.51 -20.14
C GLN A 196 -14.49 15.67 -20.43
N THR A 197 -13.76 16.44 -19.62
CA THR A 197 -12.30 16.59 -19.79
C THR A 197 -11.59 15.39 -19.18
N ASP A 198 -10.94 14.62 -20.05
CA ASP A 198 -10.08 13.53 -19.62
C ASP A 198 -8.82 14.07 -18.93
N GLY A 199 -8.43 13.41 -17.83
CA GLY A 199 -7.16 13.66 -17.16
C GLY A 199 -5.97 13.05 -17.92
N THR A 200 -4.77 13.19 -17.38
CA THR A 200 -3.57 12.56 -17.94
C THR A 200 -3.72 11.03 -17.94
N PRO A 201 -3.60 10.35 -19.09
CA PRO A 201 -3.77 8.90 -19.15
C PRO A 201 -2.63 8.17 -18.40
N SER A 202 -2.94 6.99 -17.86
CA SER A 202 -1.97 6.17 -17.12
C SER A 202 -0.75 5.78 -17.96
N SER A 203 -0.88 5.66 -19.28
CA SER A 203 0.24 5.40 -20.19
C SER A 203 1.28 6.52 -20.15
N ALA A 204 0.86 7.77 -20.27
CA ALA A 204 1.76 8.92 -20.22
C ALA A 204 2.41 9.09 -18.82
N MET A 205 1.65 8.83 -17.74
CA MET A 205 2.21 8.82 -16.39
C MET A 205 3.26 7.71 -16.23
N ARG A 206 3.01 6.52 -16.77
CA ARG A 206 3.93 5.38 -16.73
C ARG A 206 5.22 5.67 -17.48
N GLU A 207 5.17 6.30 -18.64
CA GLU A 207 6.35 6.74 -19.39
C GLU A 207 7.25 7.65 -18.55
N GLN A 208 6.66 8.61 -17.82
CA GLN A 208 7.42 9.48 -16.93
C GLN A 208 8.06 8.70 -15.78
N VAL A 209 7.33 7.73 -15.20
CA VAL A 209 7.86 6.85 -14.14
C VAL A 209 9.03 6.02 -14.66
N LEU A 210 8.90 5.42 -15.85
CA LEU A 210 9.95 4.62 -16.48
C LEU A 210 11.20 5.47 -16.74
N ALA A 211 11.05 6.68 -17.32
CA ALA A 211 12.16 7.59 -17.56
C ALA A 211 12.87 8.01 -16.26
N ALA A 212 12.12 8.24 -15.16
CA ALA A 212 12.70 8.55 -13.87
C ALA A 212 13.49 7.36 -13.30
N ARG A 213 12.94 6.15 -13.34
CA ARG A 213 13.60 4.91 -12.89
C ARG A 213 14.86 4.60 -13.69
N ASP A 214 14.84 4.86 -14.99
CA ASP A 214 16.01 4.67 -15.85
C ASP A 214 17.16 5.59 -15.45
N ARG A 215 16.87 6.88 -15.21
CA ARG A 215 17.85 7.85 -14.68
C ARG A 215 18.42 7.44 -13.32
N GLN A 216 17.58 6.91 -12.43
CA GLN A 216 18.02 6.40 -11.13
C GLN A 216 18.98 5.23 -11.29
N ARG A 217 18.66 4.23 -12.14
CA ARG A 217 19.55 3.09 -12.43
C ARG A 217 20.90 3.53 -12.95
N HIS A 218 20.94 4.47 -13.91
CA HIS A 218 22.20 5.00 -14.43
C HIS A 218 23.02 5.76 -13.35
N ARG A 219 22.35 6.44 -12.42
CA ARG A 219 23.03 7.16 -11.33
C ARG A 219 23.67 6.22 -10.31
N PHE A 220 23.07 5.09 -10.04
CA PHE A 220 23.51 4.12 -9.04
C PHE A 220 24.28 2.93 -9.62
N ASP A 221 24.74 3.02 -10.87
CA ASP A 221 25.52 1.98 -11.58
C ASP A 221 24.91 0.57 -11.48
N GLY A 222 23.57 0.50 -11.55
CA GLY A 222 22.83 -0.77 -11.49
C GLY A 222 22.59 -1.32 -10.09
N ASN A 223 23.07 -0.66 -9.03
CA ASN A 223 22.71 -1.05 -7.67
C ASN A 223 21.22 -0.78 -7.41
N PRO A 224 20.50 -1.68 -6.74
CA PRO A 224 19.11 -1.44 -6.36
C PRO A 224 19.03 -0.26 -5.38
N ILE A 225 18.02 0.56 -5.58
CA ILE A 225 17.68 1.68 -4.69
C ILE A 225 16.91 1.15 -3.51
#